data_04d6071693fea207be968333fe53e062
#
_entry.id   04d6071693fea207be968333fe53e062
#
_cell.length_a   1.000
_cell.length_b   1.000
_cell.length_c   1.000
_cell.angle_alpha   90.00
_cell.angle_beta   90.00
_cell.angle_gamma   90.00
#
_symmetry.space_group_name_H-M   'P 1'
#
loop_
_entity.id
_entity.type
_entity.pdbx_description
1 polymer ?
#
loop_
_entity_poly.entity_id
_entity_poly.type
_entity_poly.pdbx_seq_one_letter_code
_entity_poly.pdbx_strand_id
1 'polypeptide(L)'
;PGHGAGSACGKSLGAVPMSTLGYEKYNNWAFQYDEETSFIEALTQDQPEPPSYFAQMKKINKRDSGAYVPYPIFPLQQAGPNDRMIDLRAKEIYQAGHIERTLNIPLNKKFLTYVGWFLDYDGQVTLIGTKEDAETATRQLQLIGFDQVRGYLYAGQIAGGKMTETITAAAFIALRQEKDLQILDVRSQSEWNEGHLSDAKRVLLGKLLEAPLPFKRDEPLYVHCQSGVRSAVAIGALEERGFKKIINILGGYTAIENSLNG
;
A
#
# COMPACT_ATOMS: atom_id res chain seq x y z
N PRO A 1 3.18 25.63 -7.05
CA PRO A 1 2.13 24.61 -7.19
C PRO A 1 1.46 24.30 -5.85
N GLY A 2 0.23 23.84 -5.92
CA GLY A 2 -0.56 23.47 -4.72
C GLY A 2 -0.13 22.14 -4.07
N HIS A 3 0.66 21.33 -4.78
CA HIS A 3 1.15 20.04 -4.32
C HIS A 3 2.65 19.89 -4.61
N GLY A 4 3.34 19.06 -3.80
CA GLY A 4 4.72 18.69 -4.07
C GLY A 4 4.86 17.57 -5.11
N ALA A 5 6.06 17.36 -5.61
CA ALA A 5 6.37 16.26 -6.54
C ALA A 5 5.96 14.90 -5.96
N GLY A 6 5.39 14.04 -6.81
CA GLY A 6 4.93 12.71 -6.40
C GLY A 6 3.59 12.69 -5.65
N SER A 7 2.79 13.77 -5.75
CA SER A 7 1.42 13.79 -5.21
C SER A 7 0.56 12.68 -5.82
N ALA A 8 -0.24 12.00 -4.99
CA ALA A 8 -1.24 11.03 -5.45
C ALA A 8 -2.47 11.69 -6.13
N CYS A 9 -2.52 13.03 -6.19
CA CYS A 9 -3.65 13.78 -6.73
C CYS A 9 -3.58 14.05 -8.25
N GLY A 10 -2.57 13.54 -8.94
CA GLY A 10 -2.46 13.75 -10.39
C GLY A 10 -1.16 13.26 -11.01
N LYS A 11 -1.12 13.29 -12.33
CA LYS A 11 0.05 13.00 -13.16
C LYS A 11 1.17 13.99 -12.86
N SER A 12 2.34 13.51 -12.67
CA SER A 12 3.64 14.18 -12.59
C SER A 12 3.63 15.69 -12.35
N LEU A 13 3.91 16.08 -11.13
CA LEU A 13 4.28 17.46 -10.83
C LEU A 13 5.76 17.64 -11.14
N GLY A 14 6.10 18.76 -11.81
CA GLY A 14 7.50 19.10 -12.07
C GLY A 14 8.33 19.21 -10.80
N ALA A 15 9.61 18.95 -10.90
CA ALA A 15 10.56 19.01 -9.77
C ALA A 15 10.80 20.44 -9.26
N VAL A 16 10.41 21.45 -10.04
CA VAL A 16 10.65 22.87 -9.72
C VAL A 16 9.52 23.42 -8.86
N PRO A 17 9.82 24.03 -7.69
CA PRO A 17 8.79 24.51 -6.76
C PRO A 17 8.06 25.78 -7.24
N MET A 18 8.54 26.42 -8.30
CA MET A 18 7.94 27.61 -8.91
C MET A 18 8.10 27.57 -10.42
N SER A 19 7.24 28.30 -11.15
CA SER A 19 7.33 28.45 -12.58
C SER A 19 6.82 29.82 -13.02
N THR A 20 6.95 30.15 -14.32
CA THR A 20 6.36 31.32 -14.95
C THR A 20 5.38 30.90 -16.03
N LEU A 21 4.38 31.73 -16.33
CA LEU A 21 3.41 31.43 -17.38
C LEU A 21 4.09 31.26 -18.76
N GLY A 22 5.14 32.04 -19.02
CA GLY A 22 5.91 31.92 -20.27
C GLY A 22 6.57 30.56 -20.39
N TYR A 23 7.22 30.07 -19.32
CA TYR A 23 7.83 28.75 -19.29
C TYR A 23 6.79 27.64 -19.48
N GLU A 24 5.66 27.69 -18.75
CA GLU A 24 4.59 26.69 -18.84
C GLU A 24 3.99 26.60 -20.24
N LYS A 25 3.78 27.73 -20.96
CA LYS A 25 3.24 27.72 -22.32
C LYS A 25 4.09 26.92 -23.30
N TYR A 26 5.41 26.87 -23.09
CA TYR A 26 6.32 26.14 -23.97
C TYR A 26 6.67 24.73 -23.51
N ASN A 27 6.64 24.48 -22.21
CA ASN A 27 7.18 23.24 -21.62
C ASN A 27 6.12 22.36 -20.99
N ASN A 28 4.96 22.91 -20.63
CA ASN A 28 3.89 22.13 -20.04
C ASN A 28 3.07 21.45 -21.14
N TRP A 29 3.03 20.11 -21.09
CA TRP A 29 2.30 19.31 -22.08
C TRP A 29 0.83 19.70 -22.22
N ALA A 30 0.18 20.18 -21.13
CA ALA A 30 -1.23 20.59 -21.13
C ALA A 30 -1.51 21.77 -22.11
N PHE A 31 -0.51 22.63 -22.40
CA PHE A 31 -0.63 23.71 -23.34
C PHE A 31 -0.31 23.32 -24.80
N GLN A 32 -0.02 22.04 -25.06
CA GLN A 32 0.29 21.55 -26.39
C GLN A 32 -0.95 20.98 -27.13
N TYR A 33 -2.11 21.03 -26.50
CA TYR A 33 -3.38 20.56 -27.08
C TYR A 33 -4.26 21.75 -27.46
N ASP A 34 -4.65 21.82 -28.74
CA ASP A 34 -5.56 22.84 -29.27
C ASP A 34 -7.03 22.36 -29.21
N GLU A 35 -7.26 21.01 -29.16
CA GLU A 35 -8.56 20.42 -29.17
C GLU A 35 -8.94 19.86 -27.76
N GLU A 36 -10.15 20.24 -27.31
CA GLU A 36 -10.67 19.84 -25.98
C GLU A 36 -10.68 18.33 -25.78
N THR A 37 -11.14 17.57 -26.79
CA THR A 37 -11.25 16.11 -26.72
C THR A 37 -9.90 15.47 -26.49
N SER A 38 -8.89 15.82 -27.28
CA SER A 38 -7.54 15.27 -27.14
C SER A 38 -6.86 15.69 -25.84
N PHE A 39 -7.14 16.91 -25.34
CA PHE A 39 -6.69 17.35 -24.02
C PHE A 39 -7.31 16.51 -22.90
N ILE A 40 -8.64 16.27 -22.93
CA ILE A 40 -9.33 15.46 -21.94
C ILE A 40 -8.80 14.02 -21.95
N GLU A 41 -8.63 13.41 -23.13
CA GLU A 41 -8.06 12.08 -23.27
C GLU A 41 -6.66 12.00 -22.64
N ALA A 42 -5.76 12.91 -22.99
CA ALA A 42 -4.42 12.96 -22.44
C ALA A 42 -4.40 13.24 -20.94
N LEU A 43 -5.31 14.08 -20.44
CA LEU A 43 -5.43 14.38 -19.01
C LEU A 43 -5.92 13.19 -18.20
N THR A 44 -6.87 12.42 -18.74
CA THR A 44 -7.50 11.30 -18.02
C THR A 44 -6.76 9.98 -18.20
N GLN A 45 -5.89 9.88 -19.21
CA GLN A 45 -5.06 8.70 -19.45
C GLN A 45 -4.05 8.50 -18.31
N ASP A 46 -3.84 7.25 -17.91
CA ASP A 46 -2.84 6.83 -16.92
C ASP A 46 -2.90 7.57 -15.57
N GLN A 47 -4.11 8.00 -15.17
CA GLN A 47 -4.28 8.58 -13.84
C GLN A 47 -3.95 7.55 -12.76
N PRO A 48 -3.22 7.93 -11.68
CA PRO A 48 -2.98 7.03 -10.56
C PRO A 48 -4.30 6.59 -9.94
N GLU A 49 -4.40 5.31 -9.62
CA GLU A 49 -5.57 4.75 -8.95
C GLU A 49 -5.72 5.40 -7.56
N PRO A 50 -6.82 6.13 -7.30
CA PRO A 50 -6.98 6.86 -6.04
C PRO A 50 -7.21 5.89 -4.88
N PRO A 51 -6.63 6.15 -3.70
CA PRO A 51 -6.97 5.43 -2.49
C PRO A 51 -8.47 5.54 -2.17
N SER A 52 -9.06 4.47 -1.64
CA SER A 52 -10.52 4.40 -1.35
C SER A 52 -10.99 5.51 -0.40
N TYR A 53 -10.15 5.96 0.52
CA TYR A 53 -10.50 7.02 1.47
C TYR A 53 -10.71 8.40 0.81
N PHE A 54 -10.27 8.65 -0.43
CA PHE A 54 -10.53 9.91 -1.13
C PHE A 54 -12.02 10.19 -1.30
N ALA A 55 -12.81 9.15 -1.60
CA ALA A 55 -14.26 9.29 -1.70
C ALA A 55 -14.90 9.69 -0.36
N GLN A 56 -14.38 9.13 0.74
CA GLN A 56 -14.85 9.45 2.09
C GLN A 56 -14.47 10.88 2.49
N MET A 57 -13.23 11.30 2.21
CA MET A 57 -12.79 12.67 2.46
C MET A 57 -13.66 13.70 1.73
N LYS A 58 -14.05 13.43 0.47
CA LYS A 58 -14.98 14.30 -0.26
C LYS A 58 -16.34 14.43 0.43
N LYS A 59 -16.86 13.33 1.03
CA LYS A 59 -18.12 13.35 1.77
C LYS A 59 -17.99 14.15 3.08
N ILE A 60 -16.89 13.92 3.82
CA ILE A 60 -16.63 14.61 5.10
C ILE A 60 -16.46 16.11 4.86
N ASN A 61 -15.64 16.50 3.87
CA ASN A 61 -15.39 17.92 3.56
C ASN A 61 -16.62 18.69 3.06
N LYS A 62 -17.66 18.00 2.61
CA LYS A 62 -18.95 18.63 2.24
C LYS A 62 -19.89 18.85 3.42
N ARG A 63 -19.62 18.23 4.56
CA ARG A 63 -20.40 18.38 5.79
C ARG A 63 -19.63 19.29 6.73
N ASP A 64 -20.34 19.90 7.67
CA ASP A 64 -19.67 20.49 8.82
C ASP A 64 -19.11 19.35 9.67
N SER A 65 -17.81 19.13 9.60
CA SER A 65 -17.12 18.03 10.28
C SER A 65 -16.89 18.31 11.78
N GLY A 66 -17.28 19.49 12.27
CA GLY A 66 -17.01 19.90 13.64
C GLY A 66 -15.51 20.11 13.93
N ALA A 67 -15.20 20.37 15.18
CA ALA A 67 -13.82 20.52 15.63
C ALA A 67 -13.15 19.15 15.77
N TYR A 68 -11.86 19.06 15.40
CA TYR A 68 -11.03 17.91 15.72
C TYR A 68 -10.93 17.75 17.25
N VAL A 69 -11.36 16.61 17.75
CA VAL A 69 -11.23 16.24 19.17
C VAL A 69 -10.39 14.98 19.28
N PRO A 70 -9.13 15.09 19.76
CA PRO A 70 -8.34 13.91 20.00
C PRO A 70 -8.95 13.08 21.13
N TYR A 71 -9.01 11.76 20.95
CA TYR A 71 -9.47 10.85 22.00
C TYR A 71 -8.31 9.96 22.49
N PRO A 72 -8.33 9.56 23.77
CA PRO A 72 -7.30 8.68 24.32
C PRO A 72 -7.40 7.29 23.71
N ILE A 73 -6.25 6.66 23.46
CA ILE A 73 -6.16 5.27 23.03
C ILE A 73 -5.65 4.41 24.19
N PHE A 74 -6.22 3.25 24.36
CA PHE A 74 -5.93 2.36 25.48
C PHE A 74 -5.29 1.04 25.02
N PRO A 75 -4.41 0.43 25.86
CA PRO A 75 -3.89 -0.90 25.60
C PRO A 75 -5.00 -1.94 25.69
N LEU A 76 -4.95 -2.93 24.81
CA LEU A 76 -5.88 -4.06 24.75
C LEU A 76 -5.15 -5.35 25.15
N GLN A 77 -5.90 -6.32 25.68
CA GLN A 77 -5.40 -7.67 25.89
C GLN A 77 -5.49 -8.52 24.62
N GLN A 78 -6.50 -8.24 23.78
CA GLN A 78 -6.73 -8.89 22.49
C GLN A 78 -7.48 -7.97 21.55
N ALA A 79 -7.34 -8.21 20.23
CA ALA A 79 -8.16 -7.55 19.21
C ALA A 79 -9.62 -8.03 19.29
N GLY A 80 -10.54 -7.19 18.81
CA GLY A 80 -11.92 -7.63 18.60
C GLY A 80 -12.01 -8.66 17.48
N PRO A 81 -13.05 -9.49 17.44
CA PRO A 81 -13.17 -10.62 16.53
C PRO A 81 -13.21 -10.22 15.04
N ASN A 82 -13.66 -9.01 14.76
CA ASN A 82 -13.79 -8.47 13.41
C ASN A 82 -12.90 -7.23 13.17
N ASP A 83 -11.98 -6.94 14.08
CA ASP A 83 -11.11 -5.78 13.92
C ASP A 83 -10.11 -6.00 12.78
N ARG A 84 -9.91 -4.96 11.98
CA ARG A 84 -8.76 -4.87 11.10
C ARG A 84 -7.51 -4.63 11.96
N MET A 85 -6.59 -5.59 11.99
CA MET A 85 -5.33 -5.42 12.70
C MET A 85 -4.29 -4.77 11.82
N ILE A 86 -3.66 -3.70 12.31
CA ILE A 86 -2.62 -2.95 11.61
C ILE A 86 -1.36 -2.94 12.46
N ASP A 87 -0.30 -3.54 11.96
CA ASP A 87 1.01 -3.60 12.61
C ASP A 87 1.87 -2.42 12.15
N LEU A 88 2.17 -1.52 13.08
CA LEU A 88 2.93 -0.28 12.86
C LEU A 88 4.45 -0.49 12.85
N ARG A 89 4.91 -1.68 13.21
CA ARG A 89 6.35 -2.00 13.31
C ARG A 89 7.02 -2.00 11.95
N ALA A 90 8.34 -1.84 11.96
CA ALA A 90 9.16 -2.00 10.76
C ALA A 90 8.92 -3.38 10.11
N LYS A 91 8.99 -3.44 8.78
CA LYS A 91 8.70 -4.67 8.03
C LYS A 91 9.60 -5.85 8.43
N GLU A 92 10.84 -5.58 8.80
CA GLU A 92 11.80 -6.60 9.23
C GLU A 92 11.36 -7.27 10.54
N ILE A 93 10.84 -6.48 11.48
CA ILE A 93 10.31 -6.97 12.76
C ILE A 93 9.02 -7.76 12.53
N TYR A 94 8.13 -7.25 11.67
CA TYR A 94 6.90 -7.95 11.28
C TYR A 94 7.21 -9.30 10.61
N GLN A 95 8.16 -9.33 9.68
CA GLN A 95 8.54 -10.55 8.96
C GLN A 95 9.19 -11.61 9.88
N ALA A 96 9.88 -11.17 10.92
CA ALA A 96 10.46 -12.07 11.93
C ALA A 96 9.41 -12.68 12.86
N GLY A 97 8.23 -12.06 12.99
CA GLY A 97 7.12 -12.60 13.77
C GLY A 97 5.95 -11.65 13.86
N HIS A 98 4.78 -12.08 13.35
CA HIS A 98 3.54 -11.29 13.34
C HIS A 98 2.31 -12.14 13.69
N ILE A 99 1.24 -11.46 14.06
CA ILE A 99 -0.08 -12.10 14.19
C ILE A 99 -0.64 -12.31 12.79
N GLU A 100 -1.06 -13.54 12.48
CA GLU A 100 -1.61 -13.88 11.16
C GLU A 100 -2.79 -12.96 10.78
N ARG A 101 -2.90 -12.60 9.50
CA ARG A 101 -3.90 -11.68 8.92
C ARG A 101 -3.76 -10.24 9.37
N THR A 102 -2.63 -9.85 9.90
CA THR A 102 -2.33 -8.47 10.27
C THR A 102 -1.67 -7.74 9.12
N LEU A 103 -2.15 -6.54 8.78
CA LEU A 103 -1.54 -5.71 7.75
C LEU A 103 -0.31 -4.98 8.32
N ASN A 104 0.87 -5.24 7.78
CA ASN A 104 2.06 -4.47 8.15
C ASN A 104 2.09 -3.13 7.42
N ILE A 105 1.72 -2.08 8.12
CA ILE A 105 1.74 -0.71 7.60
C ILE A 105 2.57 0.16 8.54
N PRO A 106 3.89 0.23 8.34
CA PRO A 106 4.79 0.99 9.21
C PRO A 106 4.43 2.46 9.28
N LEU A 107 4.54 3.04 10.48
CA LEU A 107 4.24 4.43 10.73
C LEU A 107 5.33 5.34 10.13
N ASN A 108 5.17 5.70 8.87
CA ASN A 108 6.06 6.56 8.11
C ASN A 108 5.25 7.54 7.23
N LYS A 109 5.93 8.33 6.38
CA LYS A 109 5.29 9.34 5.50
C LYS A 109 4.22 8.76 4.56
N LYS A 110 4.21 7.44 4.29
CA LYS A 110 3.24 6.76 3.42
C LYS A 110 2.16 6.01 4.20
N PHE A 111 2.15 6.10 5.52
CA PHE A 111 1.20 5.39 6.38
C PHE A 111 -0.25 5.60 5.92
N LEU A 112 -0.70 6.85 5.81
CA LEU A 112 -2.08 7.17 5.40
C LEU A 112 -2.41 6.68 3.99
N THR A 113 -1.44 6.72 3.06
CA THR A 113 -1.63 6.22 1.71
C THR A 113 -1.91 4.72 1.71
N TYR A 114 -1.14 3.95 2.46
CA TYR A 114 -1.30 2.49 2.49
C TYR A 114 -2.48 2.05 3.35
N VAL A 115 -2.65 2.61 4.54
CA VAL A 115 -3.78 2.26 5.40
C VAL A 115 -5.12 2.60 4.75
N GLY A 116 -5.20 3.72 4.05
CA GLY A 116 -6.40 4.17 3.37
C GLY A 116 -6.91 3.24 2.25
N TRP A 117 -6.08 2.32 1.75
CA TRP A 117 -6.49 1.27 0.83
C TRP A 117 -7.30 0.15 1.52
N PHE A 118 -7.10 -0.04 2.83
CA PHE A 118 -7.62 -1.17 3.59
C PHE A 118 -8.64 -0.79 4.67
N LEU A 119 -8.92 0.51 4.85
CA LEU A 119 -9.91 0.96 5.83
C LEU A 119 -11.33 0.66 5.35
N ASP A 120 -12.06 0.00 6.22
CA ASP A 120 -13.52 0.00 6.19
C ASP A 120 -14.01 1.02 7.23
N TYR A 121 -14.68 2.07 6.77
CA TYR A 121 -15.12 3.17 7.64
C TYR A 121 -16.26 2.79 8.58
N ASP A 122 -16.91 1.65 8.35
CA ASP A 122 -17.91 1.07 9.24
C ASP A 122 -17.30 0.02 10.19
N GLY A 123 -16.03 -0.36 9.94
CA GLY A 123 -15.29 -1.35 10.73
C GLY A 123 -14.44 -0.75 11.85
N GLN A 124 -13.90 -1.60 12.68
CA GLN A 124 -13.00 -1.23 13.79
C GLN A 124 -11.55 -1.59 13.43
N VAL A 125 -10.61 -0.78 13.92
CA VAL A 125 -9.17 -1.04 13.79
C VAL A 125 -8.55 -1.26 15.16
N THR A 126 -7.74 -2.32 15.28
CA THR A 126 -6.80 -2.52 16.39
C THR A 126 -5.37 -2.31 15.87
N LEU A 127 -4.63 -1.43 16.52
CA LEU A 127 -3.24 -1.15 16.18
C LEU A 127 -2.28 -2.09 16.92
N ILE A 128 -1.10 -2.36 16.35
CA ILE A 128 -0.03 -3.10 17.00
C ILE A 128 1.23 -2.24 16.98
N GLY A 129 1.78 -1.92 18.15
CA GLY A 129 2.95 -1.05 18.25
C GLY A 129 3.25 -0.64 19.69
N THR A 130 4.03 0.44 19.83
CA THR A 130 4.17 1.14 21.10
C THR A 130 2.96 2.05 21.35
N LYS A 131 2.82 2.56 22.56
CA LYS A 131 1.77 3.54 22.89
C LYS A 131 1.91 4.79 22.02
N GLU A 132 3.12 5.29 21.88
CA GLU A 132 3.47 6.50 21.13
C GLU A 132 3.14 6.34 19.64
N ASP A 133 3.46 5.17 19.06
CA ASP A 133 3.13 4.86 17.67
C ASP A 133 1.61 4.81 17.47
N ALA A 134 0.90 4.14 18.38
CA ALA A 134 -0.55 4.01 18.33
C ALA A 134 -1.27 5.34 18.47
N GLU A 135 -0.83 6.23 19.40
CA GLU A 135 -1.35 7.59 19.52
C GLU A 135 -1.10 8.41 18.25
N THR A 136 0.09 8.29 17.66
CA THR A 136 0.44 9.00 16.42
C THR A 136 -0.37 8.48 15.23
N ALA A 137 -0.50 7.16 15.09
CA ALA A 137 -1.33 6.55 14.05
C ALA A 137 -2.79 6.95 14.17
N THR A 138 -3.34 6.95 15.40
CA THR A 138 -4.73 7.37 15.66
C THR A 138 -4.97 8.81 15.23
N ARG A 139 -4.07 9.75 15.60
CA ARG A 139 -4.15 11.14 15.14
C ARG A 139 -4.12 11.26 13.62
N GLN A 140 -3.26 10.49 12.95
CA GLN A 140 -3.21 10.49 11.49
C GLN A 140 -4.48 9.90 10.85
N LEU A 141 -5.04 8.83 11.41
CA LEU A 141 -6.29 8.24 10.95
C LEU A 141 -7.45 9.21 11.07
N GLN A 142 -7.53 9.97 12.16
CA GLN A 142 -8.53 11.02 12.33
C GLN A 142 -8.44 12.12 11.24
N LEU A 143 -7.24 12.45 10.75
CA LEU A 143 -7.06 13.41 9.65
C LEU A 143 -7.72 12.97 8.33
N ILE A 144 -7.91 11.67 8.14
CA ILE A 144 -8.66 11.11 7.00
C ILE A 144 -10.09 10.71 7.38
N GLY A 145 -10.59 11.18 8.51
CA GLY A 145 -11.96 10.97 8.98
C GLY A 145 -12.24 9.57 9.49
N PHE A 146 -11.21 8.84 9.94
CA PHE A 146 -11.38 7.52 10.53
C PHE A 146 -11.24 7.58 12.05
N ASP A 147 -12.37 7.41 12.76
CA ASP A 147 -12.48 7.51 14.22
C ASP A 147 -12.70 6.15 14.92
N GLN A 148 -12.63 5.04 14.17
CA GLN A 148 -12.97 3.71 14.67
C GLN A 148 -11.74 2.93 15.15
N VAL A 149 -10.80 3.57 15.85
CA VAL A 149 -9.65 2.91 16.47
C VAL A 149 -10.04 2.40 17.84
N ARG A 150 -10.13 1.08 18.02
CA ARG A 150 -10.52 0.46 19.30
C ARG A 150 -9.45 0.63 20.39
N GLY A 151 -8.19 0.51 20.00
CA GLY A 151 -7.05 0.52 20.91
C GLY A 151 -5.82 -0.08 20.28
N TYR A 152 -4.83 -0.44 21.09
CA TYR A 152 -3.61 -1.04 20.60
C TYR A 152 -3.18 -2.27 21.40
N LEU A 153 -2.55 -3.23 20.72
CA LEU A 153 -1.81 -4.35 21.31
C LEU A 153 -0.34 -3.95 21.43
N TYR A 154 0.24 -4.18 22.59
CA TYR A 154 1.66 -3.88 22.79
C TYR A 154 2.53 -4.89 22.01
N ALA A 155 3.38 -4.37 21.14
CA ALA A 155 4.20 -5.21 20.25
C ALA A 155 5.10 -6.22 20.96
N GLY A 156 5.53 -5.92 22.19
CA GLY A 156 6.31 -6.83 23.03
C GLY A 156 5.56 -8.09 23.50
N GLN A 157 4.24 -8.13 23.35
CA GLN A 157 3.41 -9.30 23.67
C GLN A 157 3.30 -10.29 22.51
N ILE A 158 3.81 -9.95 21.32
CA ILE A 158 3.79 -10.83 20.14
C ILE A 158 5.00 -11.77 20.22
N ALA A 159 4.92 -12.76 21.10
CA ALA A 159 5.91 -13.84 21.18
C ALA A 159 5.48 -15.02 20.30
N GLY A 160 6.37 -15.53 19.43
CA GLY A 160 6.11 -16.74 18.65
C GLY A 160 5.14 -16.59 17.50
N GLY A 161 4.99 -15.38 16.93
CA GLY A 161 4.14 -15.11 15.77
C GLY A 161 4.61 -15.83 14.50
N LYS A 162 3.75 -15.80 13.47
CA LYS A 162 4.04 -16.36 12.14
C LYS A 162 5.20 -15.60 11.50
N MET A 163 6.18 -16.33 11.01
CA MET A 163 7.28 -15.75 10.22
C MET A 163 6.88 -15.65 8.75
N THR A 164 7.31 -14.58 8.09
CA THR A 164 7.17 -14.45 6.65
C THR A 164 8.28 -15.19 5.92
N GLU A 165 7.94 -16.09 5.01
CA GLU A 165 8.92 -16.69 4.11
C GLU A 165 9.43 -15.65 3.13
N THR A 166 10.74 -15.65 2.90
CA THR A 166 11.39 -14.72 1.96
C THR A 166 12.33 -15.46 1.02
N ILE A 167 12.54 -14.90 -0.17
CA ILE A 167 13.50 -15.39 -1.14
C ILE A 167 14.29 -14.23 -1.75
N THR A 168 15.57 -14.41 -2.00
CA THR A 168 16.36 -13.42 -2.75
C THR A 168 15.96 -13.40 -4.22
N ALA A 169 16.14 -12.27 -4.92
CA ALA A 169 15.85 -12.16 -6.33
C ALA A 169 16.63 -13.21 -7.18
N ALA A 170 17.90 -13.42 -6.89
CA ALA A 170 18.72 -14.41 -7.58
C ALA A 170 18.20 -15.85 -7.39
N ALA A 171 17.87 -16.25 -6.17
CA ALA A 171 17.30 -17.57 -5.89
C ALA A 171 15.91 -17.75 -6.54
N PHE A 172 15.09 -16.67 -6.55
CA PHE A 172 13.80 -16.68 -7.23
C PHE A 172 13.94 -16.87 -8.74
N ILE A 173 14.88 -16.19 -9.39
CA ILE A 173 15.13 -16.33 -10.83
C ILE A 173 15.59 -17.74 -11.16
N ALA A 174 16.55 -18.31 -10.40
CA ALA A 174 16.98 -19.68 -10.59
C ALA A 174 15.80 -20.66 -10.48
N LEU A 175 14.97 -20.51 -9.46
CA LEU A 175 13.80 -21.36 -9.25
C LEU A 175 12.77 -21.25 -10.39
N ARG A 176 12.56 -20.04 -10.92
CA ARG A 176 11.65 -19.74 -12.04
C ARG A 176 12.09 -20.40 -13.35
N GLN A 177 13.39 -20.64 -13.53
CA GLN A 177 13.91 -21.39 -14.69
C GLN A 177 13.63 -22.90 -14.62
N GLU A 178 13.42 -23.43 -13.43
CA GLU A 178 13.24 -24.86 -13.19
C GLU A 178 11.78 -25.30 -13.22
N LYS A 179 10.85 -24.40 -12.86
CA LYS A 179 9.41 -24.73 -12.74
C LYS A 179 8.52 -23.52 -12.87
N ASP A 180 7.26 -23.77 -13.23
CA ASP A 180 6.21 -22.74 -13.22
C ASP A 180 5.90 -22.28 -11.78
N LEU A 181 5.86 -20.98 -11.58
CA LEU A 181 5.59 -20.34 -10.28
C LEU A 181 4.30 -19.52 -10.33
N GLN A 182 3.60 -19.44 -9.21
CA GLN A 182 2.55 -18.43 -9.02
C GLN A 182 3.21 -17.12 -8.59
N ILE A 183 3.15 -16.10 -9.42
CA ILE A 183 3.82 -14.81 -9.19
C ILE A 183 2.79 -13.69 -9.18
N LEU A 184 2.73 -12.95 -8.08
CA LEU A 184 1.86 -11.80 -7.88
C LEU A 184 2.66 -10.50 -7.84
N ASP A 185 2.39 -9.60 -8.77
CA ASP A 185 2.87 -8.22 -8.75
C ASP A 185 1.79 -7.30 -8.16
N VAL A 186 2.10 -6.61 -7.06
CA VAL A 186 1.17 -5.70 -6.38
C VAL A 186 1.39 -4.22 -6.72
N ARG A 187 2.10 -3.94 -7.80
CA ARG A 187 2.40 -2.58 -8.29
C ARG A 187 1.20 -1.95 -9.01
N SER A 188 1.31 -0.64 -9.28
CA SER A 188 0.36 0.11 -10.10
C SER A 188 0.38 -0.33 -11.57
N GLN A 189 -0.62 0.11 -12.35
CA GLN A 189 -0.66 -0.15 -13.79
C GLN A 189 0.49 0.54 -14.53
N SER A 190 0.86 1.76 -14.11
CA SER A 190 1.98 2.48 -14.73
C SER A 190 3.31 1.75 -14.54
N GLU A 191 3.62 1.30 -13.30
CA GLU A 191 4.82 0.53 -13.03
C GLU A 191 4.85 -0.82 -13.78
N TRP A 192 3.69 -1.44 -13.95
CA TRP A 192 3.56 -2.66 -14.75
C TRP A 192 3.86 -2.42 -16.24
N ASN A 193 3.35 -1.32 -16.79
CA ASN A 193 3.55 -0.94 -18.19
C ASN A 193 5.03 -0.56 -18.50
N GLU A 194 5.76 -0.03 -17.50
CA GLU A 194 7.19 0.25 -17.62
C GLU A 194 8.05 -1.02 -17.74
N GLY A 195 7.59 -2.13 -17.16
CA GLY A 195 8.24 -3.43 -17.22
C GLY A 195 7.68 -4.40 -16.18
N HIS A 196 7.57 -5.68 -16.55
CA HIS A 196 7.06 -6.74 -15.68
C HIS A 196 7.56 -8.12 -16.09
N LEU A 197 7.39 -9.10 -15.22
CA LEU A 197 7.63 -10.50 -15.53
C LEU A 197 6.47 -11.06 -16.38
N SER A 198 6.76 -11.68 -17.52
CA SER A 198 5.75 -12.15 -18.47
C SER A 198 4.78 -13.20 -17.90
N ASP A 199 5.19 -13.93 -16.88
CA ASP A 199 4.42 -14.96 -16.18
C ASP A 199 3.80 -14.48 -14.86
N ALA A 200 4.07 -13.24 -14.44
CA ALA A 200 3.40 -12.65 -13.29
C ALA A 200 1.97 -12.23 -13.62
N LYS A 201 1.12 -12.21 -12.58
CA LYS A 201 -0.20 -11.60 -12.66
C LYS A 201 -0.24 -10.40 -11.75
N ARG A 202 -0.73 -9.28 -12.28
CA ARG A 202 -0.83 -8.04 -11.51
C ARG A 202 -2.20 -7.94 -10.80
N VAL A 203 -2.15 -7.65 -9.52
CA VAL A 203 -3.30 -7.15 -8.76
C VAL A 203 -2.81 -6.02 -7.87
N LEU A 204 -3.36 -4.82 -8.04
CA LEU A 204 -2.98 -3.66 -7.23
C LEU A 204 -3.12 -3.96 -5.74
N LEU A 205 -2.13 -3.57 -4.93
CA LEU A 205 -2.11 -3.77 -3.48
C LEU A 205 -3.45 -3.44 -2.82
N GLY A 206 -4.00 -2.26 -3.09
CA GLY A 206 -5.25 -1.79 -2.50
C GLY A 206 -6.50 -2.57 -2.92
N LYS A 207 -6.38 -3.48 -3.89
CA LYS A 207 -7.49 -4.33 -4.36
C LYS A 207 -7.36 -5.78 -3.92
N LEU A 208 -6.35 -6.14 -3.16
CA LEU A 208 -6.10 -7.54 -2.79
C LEU A 208 -7.24 -8.19 -2.00
N LEU A 209 -7.95 -7.42 -1.18
CA LEU A 209 -9.06 -7.94 -0.39
C LEU A 209 -10.34 -8.17 -1.22
N GLU A 210 -10.51 -7.41 -2.30
CA GLU A 210 -11.75 -7.40 -3.10
C GLU A 210 -11.60 -8.15 -4.43
N ALA A 211 -10.46 -7.97 -5.11
CA ALA A 211 -10.26 -8.48 -6.47
C ALA A 211 -10.21 -10.02 -6.52
N PRO A 212 -10.61 -10.62 -7.65
CA PRO A 212 -10.33 -12.02 -7.91
C PRO A 212 -8.81 -12.28 -7.92
N LEU A 213 -8.40 -13.32 -7.21
CA LEU A 213 -7.00 -13.77 -7.17
C LEU A 213 -6.91 -15.12 -7.90
N PRO A 214 -6.37 -15.15 -9.13
CA PRO A 214 -6.34 -16.35 -9.96
C PRO A 214 -5.15 -17.26 -9.60
N PHE A 215 -5.03 -17.57 -8.31
CA PHE A 215 -3.96 -18.37 -7.73
C PHE A 215 -4.53 -19.47 -6.83
N LYS A 216 -3.84 -20.59 -6.73
CA LYS A 216 -4.17 -21.67 -5.82
C LYS A 216 -3.66 -21.34 -4.41
N ARG A 217 -4.54 -21.43 -3.43
CA ARG A 217 -4.24 -20.99 -2.04
C ARG A 217 -3.30 -21.92 -1.28
N ASP A 218 -3.24 -23.18 -1.67
CA ASP A 218 -2.43 -24.20 -1.01
C ASP A 218 -1.02 -24.35 -1.62
N GLU A 219 -0.78 -23.70 -2.77
CA GLU A 219 0.52 -23.68 -3.43
C GLU A 219 1.31 -22.42 -3.09
N PRO A 220 2.65 -22.43 -3.20
CA PRO A 220 3.48 -21.25 -2.97
C PRO A 220 3.10 -20.09 -3.88
N LEU A 221 2.89 -18.89 -3.30
CA LEU A 221 2.64 -17.64 -4.01
C LEU A 221 3.81 -16.69 -3.77
N TYR A 222 4.54 -16.36 -4.83
CA TYR A 222 5.66 -15.43 -4.81
C TYR A 222 5.15 -14.01 -5.03
N VAL A 223 5.42 -13.12 -4.10
CA VAL A 223 4.87 -11.76 -4.12
C VAL A 223 5.98 -10.73 -4.20
N HIS A 224 5.83 -9.78 -5.10
CA HIS A 224 6.72 -8.63 -5.17
C HIS A 224 5.97 -7.32 -5.42
N CYS A 225 6.64 -6.23 -5.10
CA CYS A 225 6.32 -4.89 -5.56
C CYS A 225 7.59 -4.27 -6.17
N GLN A 226 7.76 -2.95 -6.20
CA GLN A 226 8.96 -2.32 -6.74
C GLN A 226 10.20 -2.56 -5.87
N SER A 227 10.09 -2.41 -4.52
CA SER A 227 11.24 -2.43 -3.59
C SER A 227 11.04 -3.29 -2.32
N GLY A 228 9.96 -4.06 -2.24
CA GLY A 228 9.68 -4.95 -1.11
C GLY A 228 8.86 -4.35 0.04
N VAL A 229 8.41 -3.09 -0.03
CA VAL A 229 7.58 -2.46 1.02
C VAL A 229 6.11 -2.86 0.88
N ARG A 230 5.52 -2.65 -0.29
CA ARG A 230 4.11 -2.98 -0.57
C ARG A 230 3.84 -4.48 -0.51
N SER A 231 4.80 -5.30 -0.92
CA SER A 231 4.68 -6.76 -0.82
C SER A 231 4.66 -7.25 0.64
N ALA A 232 5.33 -6.56 1.56
CA ALA A 232 5.19 -6.84 2.99
C ALA A 232 3.76 -6.54 3.50
N VAL A 233 3.15 -5.42 3.07
CA VAL A 233 1.74 -5.14 3.37
C VAL A 233 0.81 -6.21 2.77
N ALA A 234 1.11 -6.68 1.56
CA ALA A 234 0.30 -7.67 0.85
C ALA A 234 0.20 -9.01 1.60
N ILE A 235 1.20 -9.38 2.42
CA ILE A 235 1.22 -10.66 3.14
C ILE A 235 -0.02 -10.81 4.00
N GLY A 236 -0.30 -9.86 4.90
CA GLY A 236 -1.46 -9.93 5.78
C GLY A 236 -2.79 -9.98 5.03
N ALA A 237 -2.90 -9.22 3.92
CA ALA A 237 -4.09 -9.26 3.07
C ALA A 237 -4.29 -10.62 2.38
N LEU A 238 -3.20 -11.25 1.93
CA LEU A 238 -3.25 -12.58 1.31
C LEU A 238 -3.54 -13.67 2.35
N GLU A 239 -3.02 -13.55 3.56
CA GLU A 239 -3.37 -14.44 4.68
C GLU A 239 -4.86 -14.36 5.01
N GLU A 240 -5.44 -13.15 5.02
CA GLU A 240 -6.88 -12.96 5.19
C GLU A 240 -7.70 -13.63 4.07
N ARG A 241 -7.16 -13.64 2.84
CA ARG A 241 -7.75 -14.35 1.69
C ARG A 241 -7.50 -15.87 1.72
N GLY A 242 -6.82 -16.39 2.74
CA GLY A 242 -6.61 -17.81 2.98
C GLY A 242 -5.42 -18.42 2.23
N PHE A 243 -4.48 -17.62 1.73
CA PHE A 243 -3.22 -18.13 1.19
C PHE A 243 -2.31 -18.59 2.33
N LYS A 244 -1.77 -19.81 2.23
CA LYS A 244 -1.00 -20.45 3.31
C LYS A 244 0.51 -20.28 3.17
N LYS A 245 0.99 -20.25 1.93
CA LYS A 245 2.42 -20.19 1.58
C LYS A 245 2.70 -18.94 0.75
N ILE A 246 3.01 -17.85 1.42
CA ILE A 246 3.28 -16.57 0.80
C ILE A 246 4.77 -16.28 0.96
N ILE A 247 5.47 -16.08 -0.15
CA ILE A 247 6.92 -15.88 -0.19
C ILE A 247 7.19 -14.48 -0.72
N ASN A 248 7.77 -13.62 0.11
CA ASN A 248 8.12 -12.26 -0.28
C ASN A 248 9.46 -12.23 -1.02
N ILE A 249 9.50 -11.67 -2.23
CA ILE A 249 10.75 -11.51 -2.98
C ILE A 249 11.46 -10.25 -2.48
N LEU A 250 12.64 -10.45 -1.88
CA LEU A 250 13.45 -9.38 -1.30
C LEU A 250 13.93 -8.41 -2.37
N GLY A 251 13.80 -7.11 -2.11
CA GLY A 251 14.17 -6.05 -3.05
C GLY A 251 13.19 -5.82 -4.20
N GLY A 252 12.16 -6.67 -4.34
CA GLY A 252 11.09 -6.52 -5.32
C GLY A 252 11.56 -6.54 -6.76
N TYR A 253 10.80 -5.89 -7.65
CA TYR A 253 11.07 -5.88 -9.11
C TYR A 253 12.43 -5.28 -9.44
N THR A 254 12.87 -4.25 -8.71
CA THR A 254 14.21 -3.66 -8.91
C THR A 254 15.32 -4.69 -8.73
N ALA A 255 15.25 -5.52 -7.69
CA ALA A 255 16.25 -6.57 -7.48
C ALA A 255 16.15 -7.70 -8.52
N ILE A 256 14.92 -8.05 -8.94
CA ILE A 256 14.68 -9.02 -10.01
C ILE A 256 15.30 -8.54 -11.32
N GLU A 257 15.01 -7.30 -11.73
CA GLU A 257 15.51 -6.70 -12.96
C GLU A 257 17.04 -6.62 -12.98
N ASN A 258 17.64 -6.16 -11.87
CA ASN A 258 19.11 -6.14 -11.74
C ASN A 258 19.73 -7.55 -11.87
N SER A 259 19.06 -8.58 -11.34
CA SER A 259 19.55 -9.95 -11.41
C SER A 259 19.30 -10.62 -12.76
N LEU A 260 18.43 -10.08 -13.62
CA LEU A 260 18.22 -10.55 -14.99
C LEU A 260 19.22 -9.91 -15.98
N ASN A 261 19.75 -8.73 -15.66
CA ASN A 261 20.63 -7.94 -16.52
C ASN A 261 22.11 -8.05 -16.15
N GLY A 262 22.47 -8.71 -15.08
CA GLY A 262 23.83 -8.99 -14.61
C GLY A 262 24.20 -10.44 -14.78
#